data_64adf0c7fcd974d1747711ebb2ef3c95
#
_entry.id   64adf0c7fcd974d1747711ebb2ef3c95
#
_cell.length_a   1.000
_cell.length_b   1.000
_cell.length_c   1.000
_cell.angle_alpha   90.00
_cell.angle_beta   90.00
_cell.angle_gamma   90.00
#
_symmetry.space_group_name_H-M   'P 1'
#
loop_
_entity.id
_entity.type
_entity.pdbx_description
1 polymer ?
#
loop_
_entity_poly.entity_id
_entity_poly.type
_entity_poly.pdbx_seq_one_letter_code
_entity_poly.pdbx_strand_id
1 'polypeptide(L)'
;MNNHTINLGGLAILIADSNSYLRRITHGMLRGFGANKLFEVEHYLGVVQVLTGQKIDVMLCDTRLPPEGGLSLTRTIRRTLGNENRTMPILMMTIDSREATIKMARDAGVNMVIAKPMSPKALYDRLAWIAFTPRNFVDTETYFGPDRRFKIEGYPGGVGRRRGDQAVEVAEEVGPTLAQDDIDSLFGAARTGQS
;
A
#
# COMPACT_ATOMS: atom_id res chain seq x y z
N MET A 1 15.75 18.92 -1.98
CA MET A 1 14.68 17.92 -1.86
C MET A 1 14.77 17.02 -3.08
N ASN A 2 15.19 15.78 -2.93
CA ASN A 2 15.28 14.86 -4.06
C ASN A 2 13.87 14.47 -4.49
N ASN A 3 13.43 15.01 -5.61
CA ASN A 3 12.15 14.68 -6.22
C ASN A 3 12.28 13.31 -6.89
N HIS A 4 12.23 12.23 -6.11
CA HIS A 4 12.24 10.88 -6.65
C HIS A 4 10.86 10.55 -7.21
N THR A 5 10.71 10.69 -8.51
CA THR A 5 9.49 10.27 -9.21
C THR A 5 9.51 8.75 -9.39
N ILE A 6 8.46 8.06 -8.93
CA ILE A 6 8.30 6.62 -9.20
C ILE A 6 7.66 6.42 -10.57
N ASN A 7 8.19 5.46 -11.33
CA ASN A 7 7.57 5.03 -12.59
C ASN A 7 6.72 3.79 -12.32
N LEU A 8 5.40 3.95 -12.35
CA LEU A 8 4.44 2.85 -12.17
C LEU A 8 4.07 2.15 -13.49
N GLY A 9 4.53 2.64 -14.65
CA GLY A 9 4.07 2.17 -15.95
C GLY A 9 4.34 0.70 -16.25
N GLY A 10 5.43 0.16 -15.72
CA GLY A 10 5.81 -1.26 -15.88
C GLY A 10 5.28 -2.18 -14.79
N LEU A 11 4.76 -1.64 -13.68
CA LEU A 11 4.39 -2.43 -12.52
C LEU A 11 3.01 -3.06 -12.66
N ALA A 12 2.90 -4.33 -12.28
CA ALA A 12 1.65 -5.04 -12.12
C ALA A 12 1.10 -4.76 -10.70
N ILE A 13 0.00 -4.03 -10.61
CA ILE A 13 -0.58 -3.59 -9.33
C ILE A 13 -1.94 -4.27 -9.15
N LEU A 14 -2.15 -4.90 -7.99
CA LEU A 14 -3.42 -5.52 -7.63
C LEU A 14 -4.16 -4.65 -6.60
N ILE A 15 -5.41 -4.32 -6.90
CA ILE A 15 -6.33 -3.60 -6.02
C ILE A 15 -7.39 -4.57 -5.52
N ALA A 16 -7.37 -4.89 -4.23
CA ALA A 16 -8.31 -5.79 -3.57
C ALA A 16 -9.20 -5.01 -2.59
N ASP A 17 -10.40 -4.65 -3.01
CA ASP A 17 -11.37 -3.90 -2.22
C ASP A 17 -12.78 -4.30 -2.62
N SER A 18 -13.62 -4.68 -1.66
CA SER A 18 -15.02 -5.05 -1.93
C SER A 18 -15.91 -3.86 -2.30
N ASN A 19 -15.52 -2.65 -1.91
CA ASN A 19 -16.25 -1.44 -2.25
C ASN A 19 -15.88 -0.98 -3.68
N SER A 20 -16.80 -1.15 -4.63
CA SER A 20 -16.60 -0.82 -6.05
C SER A 20 -16.28 0.67 -6.27
N TYR A 21 -16.86 1.56 -5.48
CA TYR A 21 -16.62 3.00 -5.58
C TYR A 21 -15.19 3.35 -5.17
N LEU A 22 -14.73 2.86 -4.00
CA LEU A 22 -13.38 3.10 -3.52
C LEU A 22 -12.34 2.43 -4.42
N ARG A 23 -12.62 1.23 -4.93
CA ARG A 23 -11.77 0.53 -5.88
C ARG A 23 -11.57 1.35 -7.15
N ARG A 24 -12.65 1.91 -7.71
CA ARG A 24 -12.59 2.77 -8.89
C ARG A 24 -11.81 4.07 -8.65
N ILE A 25 -11.97 4.71 -7.49
CA ILE A 25 -11.18 5.89 -7.11
C ILE A 25 -9.69 5.53 -7.03
N THR A 26 -9.34 4.44 -6.34
CA THR A 26 -7.97 3.96 -6.22
C THR A 26 -7.37 3.64 -7.60
N HIS A 27 -8.14 2.98 -8.47
CA HIS A 27 -7.75 2.74 -9.87
C HIS A 27 -7.43 4.06 -10.59
N GLY A 28 -8.34 5.04 -10.51
CA GLY A 28 -8.16 6.35 -11.14
C GLY A 28 -6.89 7.07 -10.65
N MET A 29 -6.62 7.05 -9.34
CA MET A 29 -5.37 7.60 -8.78
C MET A 29 -4.14 6.92 -9.36
N LEU A 30 -4.10 5.57 -9.39
CA LEU A 30 -2.96 4.81 -9.93
C LEU A 30 -2.76 5.05 -11.42
N ARG A 31 -3.84 5.15 -12.19
CA ARG A 31 -3.78 5.55 -13.62
C ARG A 31 -3.20 6.96 -13.78
N GLY A 32 -3.61 7.91 -12.92
CA GLY A 32 -3.06 9.26 -12.89
C GLY A 32 -1.54 9.29 -12.57
N PHE A 33 -1.03 8.30 -11.84
CA PHE A 33 0.41 8.12 -11.59
C PHE A 33 1.15 7.34 -12.69
N GLY A 34 0.46 7.00 -13.80
CA GLY A 34 1.04 6.30 -14.94
C GLY A 34 1.02 4.78 -14.87
N ALA A 35 0.30 4.17 -13.91
CA ALA A 35 0.17 2.72 -13.86
C ALA A 35 -0.65 2.17 -15.04
N ASN A 36 -0.12 1.15 -15.74
CA ASN A 36 -0.75 0.56 -16.92
C ASN A 36 -1.33 -0.83 -16.69
N LYS A 37 -0.73 -1.63 -15.79
CA LYS A 37 -1.14 -3.00 -15.48
C LYS A 37 -1.84 -3.03 -14.13
N LEU A 38 -3.16 -2.82 -14.13
CA LEU A 38 -3.98 -2.81 -12.93
C LEU A 38 -4.93 -4.00 -12.94
N PHE A 39 -4.92 -4.78 -11.87
CA PHE A 39 -5.85 -5.87 -11.61
C PHE A 39 -6.78 -5.46 -10.48
N GLU A 40 -8.05 -5.75 -10.61
CA GLU A 40 -9.07 -5.39 -9.64
C GLU A 40 -9.84 -6.61 -9.18
N VAL A 41 -9.97 -6.79 -7.88
CA VAL A 41 -10.74 -7.88 -7.29
C VAL A 41 -11.53 -7.37 -6.08
N GLU A 42 -12.64 -8.04 -5.80
CA GLU A 42 -13.57 -7.64 -4.73
C GLU A 42 -13.62 -8.60 -3.55
N HIS A 43 -12.96 -9.76 -3.65
CA HIS A 43 -12.97 -10.80 -2.64
C HIS A 43 -11.68 -11.62 -2.63
N TYR A 44 -11.49 -12.37 -1.56
CA TYR A 44 -10.32 -13.21 -1.30
C TYR A 44 -9.96 -14.15 -2.46
N LEU A 45 -10.94 -14.92 -2.98
CA LEU A 45 -10.69 -15.88 -4.06
C LEU A 45 -10.19 -15.20 -5.34
N GLY A 46 -10.68 -14.01 -5.64
CA GLY A 46 -10.18 -13.21 -6.77
C GLY A 46 -8.70 -12.88 -6.63
N VAL A 47 -8.25 -12.53 -5.41
CA VAL A 47 -6.82 -12.32 -5.15
C VAL A 47 -6.03 -13.58 -5.41
N VAL A 48 -6.48 -14.72 -4.86
CA VAL A 48 -5.79 -16.01 -5.06
C VAL A 48 -5.67 -16.35 -6.54
N GLN A 49 -6.73 -16.19 -7.32
CA GLN A 49 -6.72 -16.44 -8.77
C GLN A 49 -5.69 -15.57 -9.50
N VAL A 50 -5.65 -14.27 -9.20
CA VAL A 50 -4.66 -13.35 -9.81
C VAL A 50 -3.24 -13.76 -9.43
N LEU A 51 -2.97 -14.02 -8.15
CA LEU A 51 -1.64 -14.37 -7.65
C LEU A 51 -1.14 -15.74 -8.14
N THR A 52 -2.03 -16.63 -8.54
CA THR A 52 -1.68 -17.94 -9.14
C THR A 52 -1.22 -17.78 -10.59
N GLY A 53 -1.84 -16.85 -11.32
CA GLY A 53 -1.58 -16.67 -12.76
C GLY A 53 -0.62 -15.51 -13.08
N GLN A 54 -0.35 -14.62 -12.14
CA GLN A 54 0.39 -13.38 -12.37
C GLN A 54 1.37 -13.08 -11.24
N LYS A 55 2.56 -12.61 -11.64
CA LYS A 55 3.45 -11.95 -10.70
C LYS A 55 2.98 -10.52 -10.50
N ILE A 56 2.76 -10.14 -9.25
CA ILE A 56 2.30 -8.82 -8.84
C ILE A 56 3.44 -8.08 -8.14
N ASP A 57 3.68 -6.84 -8.53
CA ASP A 57 4.76 -6.03 -7.96
C ASP A 57 4.33 -5.30 -6.68
N VAL A 58 3.05 -4.96 -6.54
CA VAL A 58 2.48 -4.40 -5.31
C VAL A 58 0.98 -4.68 -5.21
N MET A 59 0.50 -4.98 -4.01
CA MET A 59 -0.92 -5.16 -3.72
C MET A 59 -1.43 -4.09 -2.76
N LEU A 60 -2.52 -3.43 -3.14
CA LEU A 60 -3.33 -2.60 -2.27
C LEU A 60 -4.52 -3.43 -1.79
N CYS A 61 -4.65 -3.64 -0.48
CA CYS A 61 -5.65 -4.56 0.07
C CYS A 61 -6.46 -3.91 1.18
N ASP A 62 -7.79 -3.99 1.10
CA ASP A 62 -8.67 -3.57 2.19
C ASP A 62 -8.55 -4.55 3.38
N THR A 63 -8.48 -4.02 4.60
CA THR A 63 -8.55 -4.83 5.82
C THR A 63 -9.81 -5.69 5.89
N ARG A 64 -10.93 -5.23 5.33
CA ARG A 64 -12.25 -5.88 5.36
C ARG A 64 -12.60 -6.65 4.11
N LEU A 65 -11.60 -7.13 3.36
CA LEU A 65 -11.83 -7.93 2.16
C LEU A 65 -12.54 -9.26 2.52
N PRO A 66 -13.75 -9.53 2.01
CA PRO A 66 -14.47 -10.75 2.36
C PRO A 66 -13.86 -12.02 1.74
N PRO A 67 -14.09 -13.20 2.37
CA PRO A 67 -14.80 -13.42 3.63
C PRO A 67 -13.94 -13.24 4.88
N GLU A 68 -12.62 -13.43 4.81
CA GLU A 68 -11.74 -13.56 5.99
C GLU A 68 -10.99 -12.29 6.37
N GLY A 69 -11.07 -11.27 5.54
CA GLY A 69 -10.34 -10.01 5.71
C GLY A 69 -8.94 -10.02 5.13
N GLY A 70 -8.45 -8.81 4.81
CA GLY A 70 -7.13 -8.62 4.17
C GLY A 70 -5.95 -9.04 5.05
N LEU A 71 -6.10 -9.02 6.38
CA LEU A 71 -5.04 -9.47 7.29
C LEU A 71 -4.85 -10.98 7.25
N SER A 72 -5.96 -11.76 7.19
CA SER A 72 -5.90 -13.22 7.02
C SER A 72 -5.28 -13.58 5.67
N LEU A 73 -5.75 -12.93 4.61
CA LEU A 73 -5.18 -13.08 3.26
C LEU A 73 -3.67 -12.80 3.24
N THR A 74 -3.23 -11.73 3.88
CA THR A 74 -1.80 -11.40 3.96
C THR A 74 -1.01 -12.53 4.61
N ARG A 75 -1.47 -13.07 5.75
CA ARG A 75 -0.81 -14.20 6.41
C ARG A 75 -0.73 -15.42 5.51
N THR A 76 -1.80 -15.73 4.78
CA THR A 76 -1.82 -16.85 3.83
C THR A 76 -0.80 -16.65 2.72
N ILE A 77 -0.75 -15.47 2.07
CA ILE A 77 0.24 -15.15 1.03
C ILE A 77 1.66 -15.33 1.59
N ARG A 78 1.93 -14.81 2.79
CA ARG A 78 3.25 -14.86 3.42
C ARG A 78 3.70 -16.27 3.79
N ARG A 79 2.75 -17.17 4.11
CA ARG A 79 3.05 -18.54 4.54
C ARG A 79 3.09 -19.56 3.40
N THR A 80 2.51 -19.26 2.24
CA THR A 80 2.48 -20.18 1.10
C THR A 80 3.87 -20.30 0.48
N LEU A 81 4.54 -21.44 0.72
CA LEU A 81 5.85 -21.74 0.16
C LEU A 81 5.77 -21.89 -1.37
N GLY A 82 6.83 -21.49 -2.07
CA GLY A 82 6.89 -21.56 -3.53
C GLY A 82 6.08 -20.49 -4.27
N ASN A 83 5.36 -19.62 -3.56
CA ASN A 83 4.64 -18.52 -4.19
C ASN A 83 5.60 -17.36 -4.48
N GLU A 84 5.79 -17.02 -5.74
CA GLU A 84 6.63 -15.87 -6.18
C GLU A 84 6.15 -14.53 -5.59
N ASN A 85 4.87 -14.43 -5.28
CA ASN A 85 4.26 -13.24 -4.67
C ASN A 85 4.45 -13.18 -3.14
N ARG A 86 5.14 -14.16 -2.51
CA ARG A 86 5.34 -14.24 -1.06
C ARG A 86 6.01 -12.99 -0.48
N THR A 87 6.93 -12.38 -1.21
CA THR A 87 7.67 -11.17 -0.82
C THR A 87 7.09 -9.88 -1.40
N MET A 88 6.04 -9.98 -2.20
CA MET A 88 5.37 -8.82 -2.80
C MET A 88 5.01 -7.77 -1.73
N PRO A 89 5.31 -6.48 -1.94
CA PRO A 89 4.84 -5.42 -1.08
C PRO A 89 3.32 -5.37 -0.98
N ILE A 90 2.82 -5.29 0.26
CA ILE A 90 1.39 -5.16 0.56
C ILE A 90 1.15 -3.85 1.30
N LEU A 91 0.37 -2.97 0.68
CA LEU A 91 -0.17 -1.74 1.27
C LEU A 91 -1.59 -2.02 1.75
N MET A 92 -1.79 -2.05 3.07
CA MET A 92 -3.09 -2.31 3.68
C MET A 92 -3.89 -1.02 3.78
N MET A 93 -5.07 -1.00 3.20
CA MET A 93 -6.02 0.12 3.28
C MET A 93 -7.01 -0.14 4.41
N THR A 94 -7.18 0.81 5.33
CA THR A 94 -8.07 0.63 6.49
C THR A 94 -8.88 1.87 6.81
N ILE A 95 -10.08 1.70 7.31
CA ILE A 95 -10.86 2.78 7.95
C ILE A 95 -10.56 2.89 9.45
N ASP A 96 -9.87 1.89 10.00
CA ASP A 96 -9.52 1.83 11.42
C ASP A 96 -8.01 2.01 11.58
N SER A 97 -7.60 3.22 11.95
CA SER A 97 -6.21 3.60 12.14
C SER A 97 -5.72 3.46 13.59
N ARG A 98 -6.50 2.79 14.46
CA ARG A 98 -6.08 2.54 15.84
C ARG A 98 -4.78 1.73 15.89
N GLU A 99 -3.97 1.99 16.89
CA GLU A 99 -2.68 1.32 17.09
C GLU A 99 -2.79 -0.21 17.06
N ALA A 100 -3.84 -0.76 17.67
CA ALA A 100 -4.10 -2.20 17.65
C ALA A 100 -4.23 -2.76 16.24
N THR A 101 -4.95 -2.07 15.34
CA THR A 101 -5.12 -2.47 13.94
C THR A 101 -3.80 -2.38 13.16
N ILE A 102 -3.04 -1.32 13.38
CA ILE A 102 -1.72 -1.14 12.78
C ILE A 102 -0.75 -2.24 13.24
N LYS A 103 -0.78 -2.58 14.53
CA LYS A 103 0.02 -3.67 15.09
C LYS A 103 -0.37 -5.02 14.48
N MET A 104 -1.67 -5.32 14.37
CA MET A 104 -2.14 -6.53 13.71
C MET A 104 -1.71 -6.61 12.24
N ALA A 105 -1.75 -5.50 11.51
CA ALA A 105 -1.29 -5.44 10.12
C ALA A 105 0.21 -5.73 10.01
N ARG A 106 1.02 -5.11 10.86
CA ARG A 106 2.46 -5.39 10.94
C ARG A 106 2.73 -6.86 11.26
N ASP A 107 1.99 -7.43 12.22
CA ASP A 107 2.16 -8.83 12.64
C ASP A 107 1.62 -9.83 11.60
N ALA A 108 0.78 -9.38 10.68
CA ALA A 108 0.38 -10.15 9.50
C ALA A 108 1.41 -10.14 8.36
N GLY A 109 2.44 -9.29 8.41
CA GLY A 109 3.45 -9.16 7.36
C GLY A 109 3.13 -8.11 6.30
N VAL A 110 2.32 -7.11 6.65
CA VAL A 110 2.04 -5.94 5.80
C VAL A 110 3.26 -5.02 5.74
N ASN A 111 3.56 -4.45 4.57
CA ASN A 111 4.66 -3.51 4.41
C ASN A 111 4.30 -2.12 4.94
N MET A 112 3.08 -1.68 4.66
CA MET A 112 2.61 -0.35 5.02
C MET A 112 1.09 -0.32 5.22
N VAL A 113 0.62 0.60 6.05
CA VAL A 113 -0.81 0.85 6.26
C VAL A 113 -1.15 2.27 5.79
N ILE A 114 -2.30 2.44 5.15
CA ILE A 114 -2.87 3.74 4.80
C ILE A 114 -4.32 3.83 5.26
N ALA A 115 -4.67 4.95 5.89
CA ALA A 115 -6.05 5.19 6.33
C ALA A 115 -6.94 5.60 5.15
N LYS A 116 -8.18 5.16 5.15
CA LYS A 116 -9.25 5.62 4.26
C LYS A 116 -10.09 6.69 4.97
N PRO A 117 -10.53 7.77 4.27
CA PRO A 117 -10.23 8.10 2.88
C PRO A 117 -8.78 8.55 2.68
N MET A 118 -8.19 8.20 1.56
CA MET A 118 -6.81 8.59 1.23
C MET A 118 -6.79 9.62 0.09
N SER A 119 -5.89 10.59 0.18
CA SER A 119 -5.62 11.53 -0.91
C SER A 119 -4.68 10.90 -1.95
N PRO A 120 -4.69 11.40 -3.22
CA PRO A 120 -3.72 10.97 -4.22
C PRO A 120 -2.27 11.13 -3.75
N LYS A 121 -1.96 12.26 -3.11
CA LYS A 121 -0.62 12.51 -2.55
C LYS A 121 -0.24 11.46 -1.52
N ALA A 122 -1.12 11.15 -0.56
CA ALA A 122 -0.82 10.17 0.48
C ALA A 122 -0.58 8.78 -0.12
N LEU A 123 -1.36 8.37 -1.12
CA LEU A 123 -1.15 7.10 -1.82
C LEU A 123 0.19 7.08 -2.56
N TYR A 124 0.51 8.14 -3.30
CA TYR A 124 1.77 8.26 -4.02
C TYR A 124 2.97 8.19 -3.09
N ASP A 125 2.97 8.95 -1.99
CA ASP A 125 4.05 8.97 -1.00
C ASP A 125 4.29 7.58 -0.39
N ARG A 126 3.23 6.81 -0.13
CA ARG A 126 3.35 5.43 0.41
C ARG A 126 3.94 4.47 -0.63
N LEU A 127 3.53 4.57 -1.88
CA LEU A 127 4.09 3.76 -2.96
C LEU A 127 5.56 4.14 -3.22
N ALA A 128 5.88 5.43 -3.24
CA ALA A 128 7.25 5.91 -3.35
C ALA A 128 8.13 5.39 -2.21
N TRP A 129 7.62 5.47 -0.97
CA TRP A 129 8.36 4.96 0.17
C TRP A 129 8.64 3.45 0.05
N ILE A 130 7.65 2.64 -0.34
CA ILE A 130 7.83 1.21 -0.57
C ILE A 130 8.90 0.94 -1.64
N ALA A 131 8.90 1.73 -2.72
CA ALA A 131 9.83 1.55 -3.83
C ALA A 131 11.27 1.93 -3.46
N PHE A 132 11.46 3.04 -2.73
CA PHE A 132 12.80 3.56 -2.42
C PHE A 132 13.36 3.09 -1.09
N THR A 133 12.54 2.46 -0.25
CA THR A 133 12.95 1.94 1.05
C THR A 133 12.58 0.45 1.17
N PRO A 134 13.19 -0.42 0.35
CA PRO A 134 12.90 -1.84 0.41
C PRO A 134 13.28 -2.39 1.78
N ARG A 135 12.37 -3.16 2.38
CA ARG A 135 12.60 -3.81 3.67
C ARG A 135 13.02 -5.25 3.44
N ASN A 136 14.05 -5.67 4.16
CA ASN A 136 14.41 -7.08 4.21
C ASN A 136 13.26 -7.90 4.79
N PHE A 137 13.08 -9.10 4.27
CA PHE A 137 12.12 -10.06 4.82
C PHE A 137 12.81 -10.94 5.84
N VAL A 138 12.09 -11.25 6.92
CA VAL A 138 12.54 -12.13 7.99
C VAL A 138 11.68 -13.38 7.96
N ASP A 139 12.34 -14.55 8.01
CA ASP A 139 11.70 -15.86 8.09
C ASP A 139 11.97 -16.48 9.46
N THR A 140 10.91 -16.75 10.21
CA THR A 140 10.95 -17.43 11.51
C THR A 140 9.83 -18.45 11.60
N GLU A 141 9.85 -19.34 12.57
CA GLU A 141 8.79 -20.33 12.77
C GLU A 141 7.38 -19.74 12.82
N THR A 142 7.24 -18.53 13.39
CA THR A 142 5.94 -17.91 13.63
C THR A 142 5.63 -16.72 12.71
N TYR A 143 6.63 -16.19 12.01
CA TYR A 143 6.46 -14.98 11.21
C TYR A 143 7.28 -15.02 9.92
N PHE A 144 6.63 -14.70 8.82
CA PHE A 144 7.29 -14.31 7.58
C PHE A 144 6.76 -12.96 7.12
N GLY A 145 7.67 -12.01 6.86
CA GLY A 145 7.29 -10.67 6.41
C GLY A 145 8.42 -9.66 6.52
N PRO A 146 8.14 -8.39 6.23
CA PRO A 146 9.12 -7.32 6.35
C PRO A 146 9.67 -7.21 7.77
N ASP A 147 10.98 -6.95 7.91
CA ASP A 147 11.61 -6.82 9.23
C ASP A 147 10.91 -5.75 10.07
N ARG A 148 10.43 -6.14 11.25
CA ARG A 148 9.71 -5.28 12.19
C ARG A 148 10.64 -4.37 13.00
N ARG A 149 11.94 -4.66 13.00
CA ARG A 149 12.97 -3.91 13.74
C ARG A 149 13.54 -2.74 12.94
N PHE A 150 12.95 -2.48 11.78
CA PHE A 150 13.38 -1.42 10.88
C PHE A 150 13.28 -0.06 11.59
N LYS A 151 14.42 0.57 11.84
CA LYS A 151 14.49 1.97 12.27
C LYS A 151 14.23 2.82 11.03
N ILE A 152 13.16 3.60 11.06
CA ILE A 152 12.85 4.55 9.99
C ILE A 152 13.75 5.76 10.20
N GLU A 153 14.96 5.73 9.64
CA GLU A 153 15.77 6.93 9.48
C GLU A 153 15.27 7.65 8.22
N GLY A 154 14.73 8.87 8.39
CA GLY A 154 14.28 9.69 7.26
C GLY A 154 12.79 9.62 6.90
N TYR A 155 11.96 8.97 7.69
CA TYR A 155 10.52 9.10 7.54
C TYR A 155 10.07 10.52 7.89
N PRO A 156 9.32 11.22 7.03
CA PRO A 156 8.76 12.52 7.36
C PRO A 156 7.89 12.39 8.63
N GLY A 157 8.27 13.01 9.73
CA GLY A 157 7.65 12.85 11.04
C GLY A 157 8.34 11.84 11.97
N GLY A 158 9.53 11.32 11.61
CA GLY A 158 10.21 10.26 12.33
C GLY A 158 10.70 10.62 13.73
N VAL A 159 10.26 9.86 14.71
CA VAL A 159 10.99 9.62 15.96
C VAL A 159 10.99 8.12 16.20
N GLY A 160 12.17 7.51 16.14
CA GLY A 160 12.36 6.13 16.59
C GLY A 160 12.11 6.05 18.08
N ARG A 161 10.99 5.45 18.50
CA ARG A 161 10.66 5.30 19.91
C ARG A 161 11.03 3.92 20.41
N ARG A 162 12.02 3.87 21.29
CA ARG A 162 12.07 2.96 22.42
C ARG A 162 12.09 3.83 23.67
N ARG A 163 11.03 3.76 24.43
CA ARG A 163 10.70 4.15 25.80
C ARG A 163 9.49 5.07 25.88
N GLY A 164 8.39 4.52 26.38
CA GLY A 164 7.18 5.23 26.77
C GLY A 164 6.18 5.39 25.64
N ASP A 165 5.14 4.56 25.71
CA ASP A 165 3.97 4.63 24.87
C ASP A 165 3.38 6.03 24.88
N GLN A 166 3.48 6.71 23.76
CA GLN A 166 2.51 7.73 23.38
C GLN A 166 2.12 7.47 21.92
N ALA A 167 0.83 7.64 21.66
CA ALA A 167 0.18 7.39 20.40
C ALA A 167 1.05 7.77 19.20
N VAL A 168 1.18 6.83 18.26
CA VAL A 168 1.59 7.19 16.90
C VAL A 168 0.49 8.09 16.39
N GLU A 169 0.71 9.40 16.39
CA GLU A 169 -0.05 10.30 15.57
C GLU A 169 0.03 9.75 14.16
N VAL A 170 -1.08 9.23 13.68
CA VAL A 170 -1.29 9.00 12.25
C VAL A 170 -1.05 10.36 11.64
N ALA A 171 0.00 10.47 10.82
CA ALA A 171 0.45 11.73 10.27
C ALA A 171 -0.73 12.48 9.63
N GLU A 172 -1.36 13.32 10.41
CA GLU A 172 -1.99 14.53 9.93
C GLU A 172 -0.84 15.44 9.51
N GLU A 173 -0.85 15.80 8.24
CA GLU A 173 0.02 16.78 7.62
C GLU A 173 1.53 16.50 7.63
N VAL A 174 1.98 15.82 6.63
CA VAL A 174 3.39 15.83 6.28
C VAL A 174 3.58 16.38 4.87
N GLY A 175 3.97 17.62 4.85
CA GLY A 175 4.39 18.35 3.68
C GLY A 175 3.36 19.34 3.17
N PRO A 176 3.81 20.37 2.42
CA PRO A 176 2.91 21.37 1.88
C PRO A 176 1.84 20.66 1.07
N THR A 177 0.59 20.93 1.41
CA THR A 177 -0.57 20.57 0.61
C THR A 177 -0.27 20.96 -0.83
N LEU A 178 -0.35 20.03 -1.78
CA LEU A 178 -0.34 20.41 -3.19
C LEU A 178 -1.44 21.45 -3.35
N ALA A 179 -1.09 22.61 -3.92
CA ALA A 179 -2.08 23.60 -4.26
C ALA A 179 -3.12 22.97 -5.19
N GLN A 180 -4.36 23.46 -5.15
CA GLN A 180 -5.42 22.94 -6.02
C GLN A 180 -4.98 22.95 -7.49
N ASP A 181 -4.16 23.92 -7.88
CA ASP A 181 -3.58 24.05 -9.23
C ASP A 181 -2.64 22.89 -9.60
N ASP A 182 -1.91 22.32 -8.63
CA ASP A 182 -1.04 21.16 -8.85
C ASP A 182 -1.87 19.90 -9.07
N ILE A 183 -3.00 19.79 -8.36
CA ILE A 183 -3.96 18.67 -8.53
C ILE A 183 -4.63 18.79 -9.90
N ASP A 184 -5.08 19.99 -10.26
CA ASP A 184 -5.75 20.22 -11.55
C ASP A 184 -4.79 20.05 -12.74
N SER A 185 -3.49 20.36 -12.59
CA SER A 185 -2.48 20.09 -13.62
C SER A 185 -2.22 18.59 -13.80
N LEU A 186 -2.23 17.81 -12.71
CA LEU A 186 -2.10 16.34 -12.76
C LEU A 186 -3.29 15.67 -13.47
N PHE A 187 -4.51 16.21 -13.28
CA PHE A 187 -5.71 15.72 -13.94
C PHE A 187 -5.96 16.36 -15.32
N GLY A 188 -5.40 17.56 -15.55
CA GLY A 188 -5.48 18.25 -16.84
C GLY A 188 -4.63 17.59 -17.93
N ALA A 189 -3.45 17.11 -17.59
CA ALA A 189 -2.57 16.37 -18.51
C ALA A 189 -3.22 15.05 -19.01
N ALA A 190 -4.14 14.46 -18.24
CA ALA A 190 -4.86 13.26 -18.64
C ALA A 190 -5.98 13.53 -19.65
N ARG A 191 -6.39 14.79 -19.85
CA ARG A 191 -7.46 15.18 -20.79
C ARG A 191 -6.97 15.57 -22.17
N THR A 192 -5.70 15.88 -22.35
CA THR A 192 -5.13 16.36 -23.64
C THR A 192 -4.46 15.27 -24.47
N GLY A 193 -4.52 14.01 -24.04
CA GLY A 193 -3.92 12.87 -24.74
C GLY A 193 -4.83 12.14 -25.73
N GLN A 194 -5.94 12.74 -26.17
CA GLN A 194 -6.78 12.19 -27.24
C GLN A 194 -6.96 13.26 -28.35
N SER A 195 -6.08 13.21 -29.31
CA SER A 195 -6.29 13.69 -30.68
C SER A 195 -5.41 12.89 -31.61
#